data_d5c074bcccfb627d8ea8923e278a9d12
#
_entry.id   d5c074bcccfb627d8ea8923e278a9d12
#
_cell.length_a   1.000
_cell.length_b   1.000
_cell.length_c   1.000
_cell.angle_alpha   90.00
_cell.angle_beta   90.00
_cell.angle_gamma   90.00
#
_symmetry.space_group_name_H-M   'P 1'
#
loop_
_entity.id
_entity.type
_entity.pdbx_description
1 polymer ?
#
loop_
_entity_poly.entity_id
_entity_poly.type
_entity_poly.pdbx_seq_one_letter_code
_entity_poly.pdbx_strand_id
1 'polypeptide(L)'
;MLLTIPLVLVAAVAGLLGFAARRPDTFRVERSATIAAPASRIFALLDDFHSWSAWSPWEKLDPGMQRTFSGAERGPGAVYAWSGNKKAGQGRMEITESDAPNRLAIQLHFIAPFEAHNTTVFTLVPDGGGTRVNWAMHGNNSFGFKVMGMFMNMDRMVGGDFERGLANLKAVAESEPPHPA
;
A
#
# COMPACT_ATOMS: atom_id res chain seq x y z
N MET A 1 44.04 18.35 17.46
CA MET A 1 42.84 17.67 17.96
C MET A 1 41.51 18.33 17.59
N LEU A 2 41.39 19.64 17.49
CA LEU A 2 40.14 20.35 17.15
C LEU A 2 39.68 20.20 15.68
N LEU A 3 40.57 19.95 14.71
CA LEU A 3 40.26 19.80 13.28
C LEU A 3 39.96 18.33 12.86
N THR A 4 40.32 17.34 13.67
CA THR A 4 40.13 15.92 13.34
C THR A 4 38.67 15.46 13.50
N ILE A 5 37.95 16.01 14.48
CA ILE A 5 36.55 15.68 14.75
C ILE A 5 35.62 16.04 13.56
N PRO A 6 35.67 17.30 13.02
CA PRO A 6 34.83 17.66 11.87
C PRO A 6 35.19 16.87 10.61
N LEU A 7 36.48 16.56 10.39
CA LEU A 7 36.89 15.76 9.23
C LEU A 7 36.36 14.33 9.28
N VAL A 8 36.40 13.69 10.45
CA VAL A 8 35.83 12.35 10.65
C VAL A 8 34.31 12.35 10.45
N LEU A 9 33.62 13.39 10.97
CA LEU A 9 32.16 13.52 10.77
C LEU A 9 31.79 13.67 9.29
N VAL A 10 32.51 14.52 8.54
CA VAL A 10 32.32 14.71 7.10
C VAL A 10 32.56 13.41 6.34
N ALA A 11 33.62 12.67 6.67
CA ALA A 11 33.91 11.39 6.04
C ALA A 11 32.82 10.34 6.35
N ALA A 12 32.29 10.30 7.58
CA ALA A 12 31.21 9.41 7.97
C ALA A 12 29.91 9.75 7.22
N VAL A 13 29.54 11.02 7.12
CA VAL A 13 28.37 11.47 6.35
C VAL A 13 28.53 11.15 4.86
N ALA A 14 29.70 11.42 4.27
CA ALA A 14 29.98 11.09 2.87
C ALA A 14 29.89 9.59 2.62
N GLY A 15 30.40 8.76 3.51
CA GLY A 15 30.31 7.31 3.46
C GLY A 15 28.85 6.84 3.53
N LEU A 16 28.05 7.42 4.43
CA LEU A 16 26.64 7.11 4.59
C LEU A 16 25.83 7.48 3.31
N LEU A 17 26.05 8.65 2.76
CA LEU A 17 25.40 9.09 1.52
C LEU A 17 25.85 8.25 0.32
N GLY A 18 27.12 7.91 0.22
CA GLY A 18 27.65 6.99 -0.79
C GLY A 18 27.06 5.58 -0.70
N PHE A 19 26.82 5.09 0.51
CA PHE A 19 26.14 3.81 0.71
C PHE A 19 24.65 3.90 0.33
N ALA A 20 23.96 4.97 0.70
CA ALA A 20 22.57 5.20 0.31
C ALA A 20 22.41 5.26 -1.22
N ALA A 21 23.35 5.91 -1.92
CA ALA A 21 23.34 6.04 -3.39
C ALA A 21 23.41 4.67 -4.11
N ARG A 22 24.04 3.66 -3.48
CA ARG A 22 24.15 2.29 -4.04
C ARG A 22 22.90 1.43 -3.79
N ARG A 23 21.94 1.87 -2.98
CA ARG A 23 20.69 1.14 -2.76
C ARG A 23 19.81 1.14 -4.01
N PRO A 24 18.96 0.11 -4.21
CA PRO A 24 18.07 0.03 -5.36
C PRO A 24 17.19 1.27 -5.53
N ASP A 25 16.98 1.67 -6.80
CA ASP A 25 16.10 2.79 -7.17
C ASP A 25 14.61 2.47 -7.09
N THR A 26 14.29 1.21 -6.82
CA THR A 26 12.93 0.72 -6.68
C THR A 26 12.77 -0.07 -5.38
N PHE A 27 11.55 -0.12 -4.89
CA PHE A 27 11.17 -1.00 -3.78
C PHE A 27 9.98 -1.87 -4.17
N ARG A 28 9.82 -2.99 -3.48
CA ARG A 28 8.65 -3.85 -3.54
C ARG A 28 8.33 -4.35 -2.14
N VAL A 29 7.08 -4.23 -1.74
CA VAL A 29 6.51 -4.84 -0.54
C VAL A 29 5.39 -5.75 -0.98
N GLU A 30 5.33 -6.96 -0.44
CA GLU A 30 4.36 -7.96 -0.85
C GLU A 30 3.95 -8.84 0.33
N ARG A 31 2.65 -9.08 0.46
CA ARG A 31 2.07 -10.01 1.44
C ARG A 31 0.92 -10.80 0.81
N SER A 32 0.70 -11.99 1.32
CA SER A 32 -0.41 -12.83 0.84
C SER A 32 -1.16 -13.49 1.99
N ALA A 33 -2.44 -13.78 1.75
CA ALA A 33 -3.27 -14.55 2.66
C ALA A 33 -4.24 -15.43 1.86
N THR A 34 -4.58 -16.59 2.41
CA THR A 34 -5.64 -17.43 1.87
C THR A 34 -6.95 -17.13 2.63
N ILE A 35 -7.99 -16.82 1.87
CA ILE A 35 -9.31 -16.42 2.34
C ILE A 35 -10.31 -17.50 1.90
N ALA A 36 -11.12 -18.00 2.84
CA ALA A 36 -12.15 -19.03 2.57
C ALA A 36 -13.40 -18.41 1.94
N ALA A 37 -13.22 -17.74 0.81
CA ALA A 37 -14.28 -17.11 0.03
C ALA A 37 -13.97 -17.19 -1.47
N PRO A 38 -15.00 -17.16 -2.35
CA PRO A 38 -14.82 -17.10 -3.78
C PRO A 38 -14.08 -15.82 -4.20
N ALA A 39 -13.23 -15.91 -5.24
CA ALA A 39 -12.48 -14.77 -5.78
C ALA A 39 -13.40 -13.59 -6.17
N SER A 40 -14.57 -13.86 -6.73
CA SER A 40 -15.55 -12.83 -7.11
C SER A 40 -16.04 -11.98 -5.94
N ARG A 41 -16.24 -12.59 -4.76
CA ARG A 41 -16.62 -11.87 -3.54
C ARG A 41 -15.51 -10.98 -3.04
N ILE A 42 -14.29 -11.50 -2.96
CA ILE A 42 -13.13 -10.77 -2.51
C ILE A 42 -12.85 -9.61 -3.49
N PHE A 43 -12.94 -9.90 -4.78
CA PHE A 43 -12.71 -8.92 -5.83
C PHE A 43 -13.69 -7.73 -5.74
N ALA A 44 -14.97 -7.98 -5.47
CA ALA A 44 -15.97 -6.92 -5.29
C ALA A 44 -15.64 -5.96 -4.12
N LEU A 45 -14.94 -6.45 -3.06
CA LEU A 45 -14.46 -5.62 -1.96
C LEU A 45 -13.21 -4.80 -2.33
N LEU A 46 -12.46 -5.20 -3.35
CA LEU A 46 -11.24 -4.52 -3.81
C LEU A 46 -11.55 -3.50 -4.91
N ASP A 47 -12.46 -3.82 -5.83
CA ASP A 47 -12.78 -3.10 -7.05
C ASP A 47 -13.68 -1.87 -6.82
N ASP A 48 -14.21 -1.71 -5.61
CA ASP A 48 -15.02 -0.59 -5.16
C ASP A 48 -14.39 0.09 -3.95
N PHE A 49 -13.91 1.32 -4.12
CA PHE A 49 -13.31 2.09 -3.04
C PHE A 49 -14.25 2.41 -1.88
N HIS A 50 -15.58 2.43 -2.08
CA HIS A 50 -16.54 2.61 -0.99
C HIS A 50 -16.50 1.45 0.00
N SER A 51 -16.18 0.24 -0.46
CA SER A 51 -16.03 -0.96 0.36
C SER A 51 -14.76 -0.97 1.21
N TRP A 52 -13.76 -0.12 0.92
CA TRP A 52 -12.48 -0.11 1.62
C TRP A 52 -12.58 0.30 3.09
N SER A 53 -13.60 1.08 3.45
CA SER A 53 -13.88 1.46 4.84
C SER A 53 -14.06 0.24 5.78
N ALA A 54 -14.51 -0.90 5.24
CA ALA A 54 -14.74 -2.11 6.01
C ALA A 54 -13.46 -2.88 6.37
N TRP A 55 -12.41 -2.79 5.52
CA TRP A 55 -11.23 -3.64 5.68
C TRP A 55 -9.88 -2.90 5.66
N SER A 56 -9.76 -1.77 4.97
CA SER A 56 -8.49 -1.05 4.85
C SER A 56 -7.97 -0.59 6.21
N PRO A 57 -6.71 -0.89 6.57
CA PRO A 57 -6.16 -0.53 7.87
C PRO A 57 -5.96 0.98 8.03
N TRP A 58 -5.88 1.72 6.92
CA TRP A 58 -5.65 3.17 6.93
C TRP A 58 -6.93 3.98 7.17
N GLU A 59 -8.10 3.39 6.94
CA GLU A 59 -9.39 4.06 7.10
C GLU A 59 -9.69 4.49 8.55
N LYS A 60 -9.01 3.87 9.52
CA LYS A 60 -9.18 4.14 10.95
C LYS A 60 -8.09 5.03 11.55
N LEU A 61 -7.13 5.52 10.74
CA LEU A 61 -6.01 6.35 11.23
C LEU A 61 -6.46 7.74 11.68
N ASP A 62 -7.52 8.25 11.08
CA ASP A 62 -8.09 9.56 11.40
C ASP A 62 -9.61 9.54 11.27
N PRO A 63 -10.34 9.64 12.40
CA PRO A 63 -11.81 9.72 12.37
C PRO A 63 -12.36 10.93 11.60
N GLY A 64 -11.57 12.02 11.52
CA GLY A 64 -11.91 13.24 10.79
C GLY A 64 -11.42 13.27 9.34
N MET A 65 -10.85 12.18 8.83
CA MET A 65 -10.31 12.12 7.47
C MET A 65 -11.39 12.43 6.43
N GLN A 66 -11.12 13.42 5.60
CA GLN A 66 -11.98 13.74 4.46
C GLN A 66 -11.71 12.76 3.32
N ARG A 67 -12.77 12.24 2.73
CA ARG A 67 -12.76 11.29 1.63
C ARG A 67 -13.54 11.84 0.46
N THR A 68 -12.97 11.75 -0.72
CA THR A 68 -13.63 12.17 -1.97
C THR A 68 -13.56 11.04 -2.97
N PHE A 69 -14.70 10.63 -3.47
CA PHE A 69 -14.83 9.64 -4.53
C PHE A 69 -15.23 10.37 -5.82
N SER A 70 -14.62 9.98 -6.93
CA SER A 70 -14.87 10.58 -8.25
C SER A 70 -14.52 9.59 -9.37
N GLY A 71 -14.86 9.95 -10.61
CA GLY A 71 -14.67 9.09 -11.77
C GLY A 71 -15.72 7.99 -11.85
N ALA A 72 -15.30 6.78 -12.19
CA ALA A 72 -16.18 5.61 -12.24
C ALA A 72 -16.61 5.20 -10.82
N GLU A 73 -17.77 4.61 -10.68
CA GLU A 73 -18.27 4.08 -9.39
C GLU A 73 -17.40 2.95 -8.86
N ARG A 74 -16.92 2.08 -9.76
CA ARG A 74 -15.98 0.98 -9.50
C ARG A 74 -15.16 0.69 -10.74
N GLY A 75 -14.09 -0.10 -10.59
CA GLY A 75 -13.22 -0.53 -11.68
C GLY A 75 -12.38 0.60 -12.26
N PRO A 76 -11.86 0.44 -13.48
CA PRO A 76 -10.96 1.40 -14.10
C PRO A 76 -11.56 2.79 -14.19
N GLY A 77 -10.79 3.81 -13.75
CA GLY A 77 -11.23 5.19 -13.67
C GLY A 77 -11.92 5.57 -12.36
N ALA A 78 -12.17 4.62 -11.43
CA ALA A 78 -12.60 4.95 -10.08
C ALA A 78 -11.45 5.61 -9.32
N VAL A 79 -11.75 6.73 -8.66
CA VAL A 79 -10.77 7.55 -7.93
C VAL A 79 -11.21 7.73 -6.49
N TYR A 80 -10.28 7.54 -5.56
CA TYR A 80 -10.42 7.84 -4.16
C TYR A 80 -9.32 8.78 -3.71
N ALA A 81 -9.68 9.94 -3.17
CA ALA A 81 -8.76 10.89 -2.58
C ALA A 81 -9.04 11.07 -1.09
N TRP A 82 -7.99 11.24 -0.31
CA TRP A 82 -8.09 11.46 1.12
C TRP A 82 -7.24 12.65 1.59
N SER A 83 -7.69 13.29 2.66
CA SER A 83 -6.95 14.32 3.37
C SER A 83 -7.24 14.19 4.86
N GLY A 84 -6.21 13.92 5.64
CA GLY A 84 -6.33 13.68 7.06
C GLY A 84 -5.20 14.29 7.87
N ASN A 85 -5.08 13.86 9.13
CA ASN A 85 -4.03 14.32 10.04
C ASN A 85 -2.63 13.84 9.61
N LYS A 86 -1.59 14.18 10.39
CA LYS A 86 -0.18 13.80 10.10
C LYS A 86 0.06 12.28 9.96
N LYS A 87 -0.83 11.43 10.51
CA LYS A 87 -0.69 9.97 10.40
C LYS A 87 -1.34 9.44 9.12
N ALA A 88 -2.49 9.98 8.74
CA ALA A 88 -3.19 9.59 7.52
C ALA A 88 -2.60 10.27 6.27
N GLY A 89 -2.06 11.49 6.41
CA GLY A 89 -1.49 12.23 5.30
C GLY A 89 -2.56 12.68 4.29
N GLN A 90 -2.10 12.91 3.07
CA GLN A 90 -2.93 13.28 1.94
C GLN A 90 -2.49 12.53 0.69
N GLY A 91 -3.44 12.08 -0.10
CA GLY A 91 -3.14 11.41 -1.36
C GLY A 91 -4.38 11.10 -2.16
N ARG A 92 -4.15 10.43 -3.28
CA ARG A 92 -5.21 9.89 -4.15
C ARG A 92 -4.79 8.56 -4.72
N MET A 93 -5.74 7.74 -5.05
CA MET A 93 -5.52 6.50 -5.79
C MET A 93 -6.58 6.33 -6.87
N GLU A 94 -6.21 5.62 -7.94
CA GLU A 94 -7.05 5.39 -9.09
C GLU A 94 -6.90 3.95 -9.55
N ILE A 95 -8.01 3.25 -9.76
CA ILE A 95 -8.00 1.93 -10.39
C ILE A 95 -7.67 2.12 -11.87
N THR A 96 -6.57 1.53 -12.32
CA THR A 96 -6.10 1.63 -13.70
C THR A 96 -6.32 0.36 -14.50
N GLU A 97 -6.45 -0.78 -13.81
CA GLU A 97 -6.68 -2.09 -14.43
C GLU A 97 -7.59 -2.94 -13.53
N SER A 98 -8.59 -3.58 -14.11
CA SER A 98 -9.49 -4.51 -13.44
C SER A 98 -9.79 -5.69 -14.37
N ASP A 99 -9.16 -6.83 -14.08
CA ASP A 99 -9.39 -8.13 -14.74
C ASP A 99 -10.08 -9.05 -13.73
N ALA A 100 -11.39 -8.91 -13.65
CA ALA A 100 -12.21 -9.63 -12.69
C ALA A 100 -12.28 -11.14 -12.99
N PRO A 101 -12.18 -12.00 -11.99
CA PRO A 101 -11.94 -11.72 -10.57
C PRO A 101 -10.45 -11.86 -10.18
N ASN A 102 -9.50 -11.78 -11.13
CA ASN A 102 -8.13 -12.27 -10.95
C ASN A 102 -7.12 -11.19 -10.59
N ARG A 103 -7.30 -9.97 -11.12
CA ARG A 103 -6.26 -8.93 -11.01
C ARG A 103 -6.86 -7.52 -10.94
N LEU A 104 -6.33 -6.71 -10.01
CA LEU A 104 -6.62 -5.29 -9.88
C LEU A 104 -5.31 -4.52 -9.77
N ALA A 105 -5.15 -3.43 -10.55
CA ALA A 105 -4.03 -2.52 -10.42
C ALA A 105 -4.51 -1.11 -10.10
N ILE A 106 -3.81 -0.46 -9.17
CA ILE A 106 -4.14 0.86 -8.63
C ILE A 106 -2.89 1.73 -8.68
N GLN A 107 -3.01 2.91 -9.26
CA GLN A 107 -2.01 3.97 -9.12
C GLN A 107 -2.26 4.74 -7.83
N LEU A 108 -1.22 4.89 -7.03
CA LEU A 108 -1.26 5.50 -5.71
C LEU A 108 -0.32 6.70 -5.70
N HIS A 109 -0.87 7.88 -5.46
CA HIS A 109 -0.11 9.13 -5.36
C HIS A 109 -0.26 9.70 -3.95
N PHE A 110 0.81 9.61 -3.16
CA PHE A 110 0.94 10.32 -1.90
C PHE A 110 1.34 11.76 -2.18
N ILE A 111 0.67 12.73 -1.53
CA ILE A 111 0.92 14.15 -1.69
C ILE A 111 1.63 14.71 -0.45
N ALA A 112 1.21 14.29 0.73
CA ALA A 112 1.78 14.70 2.00
C ALA A 112 1.85 13.50 2.98
N PRO A 113 2.86 13.46 3.87
CA PRO A 113 3.92 14.45 4.11
C PRO A 113 5.07 14.41 3.09
N PHE A 114 5.17 13.36 2.27
CA PHE A 114 6.19 13.19 1.22
C PHE A 114 5.51 12.74 -0.06
N GLU A 115 5.87 13.38 -1.17
CA GLU A 115 5.36 13.00 -2.47
C GLU A 115 5.95 11.66 -2.93
N ALA A 116 5.08 10.74 -3.35
CA ALA A 116 5.47 9.45 -3.90
C ALA A 116 4.42 8.88 -4.85
N HIS A 117 4.88 8.24 -5.92
CA HIS A 117 4.03 7.53 -6.89
C HIS A 117 4.33 6.05 -6.82
N ASN A 118 3.32 5.26 -6.51
CA ASN A 118 3.44 3.81 -6.37
C ASN A 118 2.35 3.11 -7.18
N THR A 119 2.62 1.87 -7.53
CA THR A 119 1.61 0.97 -8.09
C THR A 119 1.31 -0.11 -7.09
N THR A 120 0.05 -0.30 -6.79
CA THR A 120 -0.47 -1.40 -5.97
C THR A 120 -1.18 -2.40 -6.87
N VAL A 121 -0.90 -3.69 -6.67
CA VAL A 121 -1.49 -4.79 -7.44
C VAL A 121 -2.03 -5.84 -6.49
N PHE A 122 -3.29 -6.20 -6.69
CA PHE A 122 -3.89 -7.39 -6.09
C PHE A 122 -3.97 -8.49 -7.15
N THR A 123 -3.58 -9.71 -6.78
CA THR A 123 -3.74 -10.90 -7.61
C THR A 123 -4.45 -11.96 -6.79
N LEU A 124 -5.49 -12.55 -7.38
CA LEU A 124 -6.33 -13.55 -6.76
C LEU A 124 -6.20 -14.86 -7.54
N VAL A 125 -5.85 -15.93 -6.83
CA VAL A 125 -5.75 -17.27 -7.44
C VAL A 125 -6.46 -18.30 -6.55
N PRO A 126 -7.11 -19.33 -7.14
CA PRO A 126 -7.71 -20.41 -6.36
C PRO A 126 -6.68 -21.11 -5.46
N ASP A 127 -7.03 -21.40 -4.21
CA ASP A 127 -6.15 -22.06 -3.24
C ASP A 127 -6.97 -22.85 -2.20
N GLY A 128 -6.92 -24.18 -2.24
CA GLY A 128 -7.44 -25.06 -1.19
C GLY A 128 -8.94 -24.92 -0.87
N GLY A 129 -9.77 -24.61 -1.86
CA GLY A 129 -11.21 -24.36 -1.65
C GLY A 129 -11.56 -22.92 -1.30
N GLY A 130 -10.57 -22.04 -1.24
CA GLY A 130 -10.69 -20.59 -1.11
C GLY A 130 -9.91 -19.86 -2.19
N THR A 131 -9.47 -18.66 -1.86
CA THR A 131 -8.72 -17.79 -2.76
C THR A 131 -7.47 -17.26 -2.05
N ARG A 132 -6.31 -17.43 -2.65
CA ARG A 132 -5.10 -16.74 -2.23
C ARG A 132 -5.11 -15.32 -2.83
N VAL A 133 -5.07 -14.34 -1.95
CA VAL A 133 -4.92 -12.93 -2.31
C VAL A 133 -3.48 -12.54 -2.08
N ASN A 134 -2.84 -12.04 -3.12
CA ASN A 134 -1.52 -11.44 -3.04
C ASN A 134 -1.65 -9.93 -3.23
N TRP A 135 -1.12 -9.16 -2.28
CA TRP A 135 -1.08 -7.72 -2.29
C TRP A 135 0.36 -7.25 -2.42
N ALA A 136 0.69 -6.64 -3.55
CA ALA A 136 2.01 -6.10 -3.84
C ALA A 136 1.94 -4.60 -4.08
N MET A 137 2.91 -3.85 -3.57
CA MET A 137 3.14 -2.46 -3.90
C MET A 137 4.58 -2.26 -4.33
N HIS A 138 4.79 -1.51 -5.38
CA HIS A 138 6.10 -1.15 -5.88
C HIS A 138 6.13 0.31 -6.33
N GLY A 139 7.31 0.90 -6.30
CA GLY A 139 7.50 2.30 -6.69
C GLY A 139 8.97 2.69 -6.74
N ASN A 140 9.21 3.95 -7.07
CA ASN A 140 10.54 4.50 -7.08
C ASN A 140 11.01 4.84 -5.66
N ASN A 141 12.26 4.56 -5.41
CA ASN A 141 12.92 4.81 -4.14
C ASN A 141 13.80 6.06 -4.27
N SER A 142 13.25 7.24 -4.01
CA SER A 142 14.01 8.48 -4.08
C SER A 142 15.21 8.46 -3.14
N PHE A 143 16.21 9.29 -3.39
CA PHE A 143 17.42 9.33 -2.57
C PHE A 143 17.10 9.57 -1.08
N GLY A 144 16.13 10.44 -0.77
CA GLY A 144 15.67 10.67 0.60
C GLY A 144 15.09 9.40 1.24
N PHE A 145 14.29 8.64 0.49
CA PHE A 145 13.77 7.35 0.96
C PHE A 145 14.87 6.30 1.11
N LYS A 146 15.91 6.30 0.26
CA LYS A 146 17.08 5.41 0.43
C LYS A 146 17.82 5.70 1.74
N VAL A 147 18.03 6.98 2.07
CA VAL A 147 18.65 7.40 3.34
C VAL A 147 17.76 7.02 4.52
N MET A 148 16.46 7.34 4.46
CA MET A 148 15.50 7.01 5.52
C MET A 148 15.40 5.49 5.74
N GLY A 149 15.41 4.70 4.67
CA GLY A 149 15.38 3.24 4.72
C GLY A 149 16.64 2.58 5.31
N MET A 150 17.68 3.34 5.63
CA MET A 150 18.82 2.84 6.40
C MET A 150 18.50 2.74 7.90
N PHE A 151 17.58 3.56 8.38
CA PHE A 151 17.18 3.65 9.78
C PHE A 151 15.80 3.03 10.05
N MET A 152 14.96 2.89 9.00
CA MET A 152 13.60 2.37 9.07
C MET A 152 13.42 1.21 8.09
N ASN A 153 12.92 0.08 8.57
CA ASN A 153 12.58 -1.04 7.70
C ASN A 153 11.20 -0.82 7.06
N MET A 154 11.19 -0.28 5.84
CA MET A 154 9.96 -0.01 5.08
C MET A 154 9.14 -1.27 4.80
N ASP A 155 9.79 -2.40 4.51
CA ASP A 155 9.09 -3.67 4.29
C ASP A 155 8.34 -4.13 5.55
N ARG A 156 8.97 -3.98 6.73
CA ARG A 156 8.29 -4.32 7.99
C ARG A 156 7.13 -3.38 8.30
N MET A 157 7.30 -2.08 8.06
CA MET A 157 6.28 -1.08 8.36
C MET A 157 5.07 -1.21 7.43
N VAL A 158 5.27 -1.14 6.14
CA VAL A 158 4.21 -1.25 5.12
C VAL A 158 3.67 -2.67 5.05
N GLY A 159 4.55 -3.68 5.15
CA GLY A 159 4.15 -5.08 5.16
C GLY A 159 3.26 -5.44 6.36
N GLY A 160 3.52 -4.86 7.52
CA GLY A 160 2.65 -5.02 8.69
C GLY A 160 1.26 -4.42 8.48
N ASP A 161 1.15 -3.30 7.74
CA ASP A 161 -0.15 -2.74 7.33
C ASP A 161 -0.86 -3.67 6.35
N PHE A 162 -0.16 -4.24 5.38
CA PHE A 162 -0.72 -5.21 4.43
C PHE A 162 -1.23 -6.46 5.14
N GLU A 163 -0.49 -6.99 6.10
CA GLU A 163 -0.90 -8.14 6.91
C GLU A 163 -2.21 -7.85 7.66
N ARG A 164 -2.32 -6.66 8.30
CA ARG A 164 -3.55 -6.24 8.96
C ARG A 164 -4.71 -6.05 7.99
N GLY A 165 -4.45 -5.42 6.83
CA GLY A 165 -5.44 -5.23 5.78
C GLY A 165 -5.96 -6.55 5.22
N LEU A 166 -5.07 -7.51 4.94
CA LEU A 166 -5.46 -8.84 4.48
C LEU A 166 -6.24 -9.63 5.54
N ALA A 167 -5.88 -9.49 6.82
CA ALA A 167 -6.63 -10.11 7.92
C ALA A 167 -8.04 -9.51 8.05
N ASN A 168 -8.19 -8.19 7.91
CA ASN A 168 -9.49 -7.54 7.91
C ASN A 168 -10.33 -7.94 6.67
N LEU A 169 -9.71 -7.93 5.49
CA LEU A 169 -10.36 -8.36 4.24
C LEU A 169 -10.87 -9.80 4.35
N LYS A 170 -10.06 -10.68 4.94
CA LYS A 170 -10.43 -12.05 5.26
C LYS A 170 -11.67 -12.10 6.16
N ALA A 171 -11.66 -11.37 7.27
CA ALA A 171 -12.78 -11.35 8.20
C ALA A 171 -14.08 -10.85 7.54
N VAL A 172 -14.01 -9.82 6.70
CA VAL A 172 -15.17 -9.29 5.96
C VAL A 172 -15.65 -10.29 4.92
N ALA A 173 -14.75 -10.84 4.10
CA ALA A 173 -15.12 -11.76 3.02
C ALA A 173 -15.70 -13.09 3.53
N GLU A 174 -15.26 -13.56 4.71
CA GLU A 174 -15.73 -14.82 5.32
C GLU A 174 -16.98 -14.65 6.18
N SER A 175 -17.31 -13.41 6.64
CA SER A 175 -18.47 -13.17 7.52
C SER A 175 -19.80 -13.06 6.77
N GLU A 176 -19.80 -12.73 5.48
CA GLU A 176 -21.03 -12.68 4.69
C GLU A 176 -21.46 -14.09 4.23
N PRO A 177 -22.73 -14.49 4.43
CA PRO A 177 -23.22 -15.75 3.88
C PRO A 177 -23.14 -15.75 2.34
N PRO A 178 -22.94 -16.92 1.70
CA PRO A 178 -22.95 -17.00 0.25
C PRO A 178 -24.29 -16.44 -0.27
N HIS A 179 -24.24 -15.48 -1.19
CA HIS A 179 -25.44 -15.03 -1.89
C HIS A 179 -26.11 -16.26 -2.52
N PRO A 180 -27.42 -16.47 -2.32
CA PRO A 180 -28.14 -17.49 -3.06
C PRO A 180 -28.00 -17.19 -4.56
N ALA A 181 -27.66 -18.23 -5.31
CA ALA A 181 -27.54 -18.21 -6.78
C ALA A 181 -28.89 -17.92 -7.44
#